data_bf1a41ed14962fc7bf1705127e28063b
#
_entry.id   bf1a41ed14962fc7bf1705127e28063b
#
_cell.length_a   1.000
_cell.length_b   1.000
_cell.length_c   1.000
_cell.angle_alpha   90.00
_cell.angle_beta   90.00
_cell.angle_gamma   90.00
#
_symmetry.space_group_name_H-M   'P 1'
#
loop_
_entity.id
_entity.type
_entity.pdbx_description
1 polymer ?
#
loop_
_entity_poly.entity_id
_entity_poly.type
_entity_poly.pdbx_seq_one_letter_code
_entity_poly.pdbx_strand_id
1 'polypeptide(L)'
;MLLALSVLLLIFPPTLSAPTRDLCTTGKNKLLLTIFDGFRWDYDRDVDTPNLDKMAEEGVKAAYVTPPYLTITSPTNFTLLSGRYIENHGVIHNVWFNTTTQQRKEYYMTQFVDEYWDNGSLPIWITAQRQGLKTGSLHFPGTAATYQKETIQVREVEPKAYDYTNETQWRENVYKVMKEWFKDQDLDFVTLYFGDPDEAGHKHGPDSSERREAVKKVDRTVGYIRETAEKHGLSDHLNIIVTADHGMTTVFKGGQVKEIVLTDIPGFSYKDLLFHLLDYGPSAMLLPKEGFLDKVYQALKGGHPNLHVYKKEDMPARLHYSKHPRILXVLFADPGYVINGFYPIQTNKGEHGYDNEVMDMKPFFRAVGPDFHSNLLVGPFETVNVYPLMCHLLGIKPEINDGSLDNTRHMLISNGEPCDSGDVAESSLQNVFIGLAAVAGLLLLVSVVVTSYNMYKRRKINPKVKDTGDEDEIKADSKQTSF
;
A
#
# COMPACT_ATOMS: atom_id res chain seq x y z
N MET A 1 -38.85 42.95 35.64
CA MET A 1 -38.28 42.63 34.36
C MET A 1 -36.75 42.66 34.36
N LEU A 2 -36.08 43.51 35.10
CA LEU A 2 -34.63 43.60 35.22
C LEU A 2 -33.98 42.49 36.09
N LEU A 3 -34.69 41.94 37.07
CA LEU A 3 -34.19 40.87 37.94
C LEU A 3 -34.14 39.49 37.23
N ALA A 4 -34.96 39.28 36.21
CA ALA A 4 -34.97 38.01 35.48
C ALA A 4 -33.84 37.91 34.45
N LEU A 5 -33.29 39.04 33.98
CA LEU A 5 -32.15 39.03 33.05
C LEU A 5 -30.80 38.80 33.75
N SER A 6 -30.72 39.17 35.05
CA SER A 6 -29.48 39.00 35.80
C SER A 6 -29.24 37.57 36.27
N VAL A 7 -30.26 36.74 36.35
CA VAL A 7 -30.14 35.34 36.76
C VAL A 7 -29.76 34.45 35.60
N LEU A 8 -30.06 34.87 34.36
CA LEU A 8 -29.68 34.06 33.17
C LEU A 8 -28.18 34.17 32.79
N LEU A 9 -27.50 35.22 33.26
CA LEU A 9 -26.09 35.43 32.98
C LEU A 9 -25.13 34.68 33.93
N LEU A 10 -25.68 34.09 35.01
CA LEU A 10 -24.89 33.39 36.02
C LEU A 10 -24.86 31.86 35.85
N ILE A 11 -25.56 31.32 34.85
CA ILE A 11 -25.71 29.87 34.70
C ILE A 11 -24.70 29.30 33.67
N PHE A 12 -23.99 30.13 32.90
CA PHE A 12 -22.95 29.68 31.99
C PHE A 12 -21.61 30.27 32.43
N PRO A 13 -20.74 29.50 33.14
CA PRO A 13 -19.36 29.90 33.26
C PRO A 13 -18.76 29.95 31.85
N PRO A 14 -17.91 30.92 31.55
CA PRO A 14 -17.15 30.88 30.29
C PRO A 14 -16.27 29.63 30.34
N THR A 15 -16.70 28.59 29.66
CA THR A 15 -15.79 27.55 29.33
C THR A 15 -14.76 28.19 28.38
N LEU A 16 -13.61 28.57 28.92
CA LEU A 16 -12.43 28.70 28.09
C LEU A 16 -12.16 27.29 27.52
N SER A 17 -12.77 27.02 26.38
CA SER A 17 -12.31 25.90 25.59
C SER A 17 -10.86 26.23 25.23
N ALA A 18 -9.93 25.47 25.76
CA ALA A 18 -8.59 25.41 25.20
C ALA A 18 -8.76 25.26 23.68
N PRO A 19 -7.97 25.93 22.87
CA PRO A 19 -8.09 25.78 21.43
C PRO A 19 -7.97 24.30 21.12
N THR A 20 -9.04 23.68 20.73
CA THR A 20 -9.00 22.39 20.09
C THR A 20 -8.14 22.62 18.86
N ARG A 21 -6.92 22.10 18.89
CA ARG A 21 -6.12 21.98 17.69
C ARG A 21 -7.03 21.31 16.66
N ASP A 22 -7.37 22.05 15.64
CA ASP A 22 -8.02 21.47 14.47
C ASP A 22 -7.01 20.48 13.89
N LEU A 23 -7.19 19.22 14.23
CA LEU A 23 -6.38 18.12 13.72
C LEU A 23 -6.44 18.00 12.17
N CYS A 24 -7.34 18.76 11.54
CA CYS A 24 -7.48 18.76 10.09
C CYS A 24 -6.69 19.86 9.37
N THR A 25 -5.94 20.69 10.08
CA THR A 25 -5.18 21.78 9.46
C THR A 25 -3.67 21.66 9.59
N THR A 26 -3.15 20.58 10.17
CA THR A 26 -1.73 20.31 10.08
C THR A 26 -1.44 19.86 8.64
N GLY A 27 -0.54 20.55 7.96
CA GLY A 27 -0.12 20.20 6.61
C GLY A 27 0.27 18.73 6.55
N LYS A 28 -0.14 18.05 5.49
CA LYS A 28 0.19 16.63 5.29
C LYS A 28 1.70 16.44 5.33
N ASN A 29 2.14 15.38 6.00
CA ASN A 29 3.55 15.06 6.07
C ASN A 29 4.02 14.48 4.73
N LYS A 30 5.29 14.69 4.43
CA LYS A 30 5.94 14.12 3.25
C LYS A 30 6.17 12.62 3.47
N LEU A 31 6.38 11.88 2.38
CA LEU A 31 6.63 10.43 2.47
C LEU A 31 7.79 10.03 1.56
N LEU A 32 8.73 9.27 2.14
CA LEU A 32 9.77 8.57 1.40
C LEU A 32 9.51 7.07 1.50
N LEU A 33 9.42 6.41 0.35
CA LEU A 33 9.46 4.94 0.27
C LEU A 33 10.83 4.53 -0.27
N THR A 34 11.60 3.79 0.52
CA THR A 34 12.90 3.27 0.09
C THR A 34 12.85 1.74 0.03
N ILE A 35 13.30 1.21 -1.10
CA ILE A 35 13.42 -0.25 -1.31
C ILE A 35 14.90 -0.62 -1.34
N PHE A 36 15.25 -1.63 -0.54
CA PHE A 36 16.52 -2.34 -0.63
C PHE A 36 16.21 -3.75 -1.15
N ASP A 37 16.43 -3.95 -2.45
CA ASP A 37 16.05 -5.17 -3.17
C ASP A 37 16.60 -6.42 -2.47
N GLY A 38 15.74 -7.42 -2.31
CA GLY A 38 16.14 -8.71 -1.78
C GLY A 38 16.45 -8.76 -0.30
N PHE A 39 16.12 -7.73 0.47
CA PHE A 39 16.42 -7.70 1.91
C PHE A 39 15.44 -8.61 2.66
N ARG A 40 15.88 -9.84 2.93
CA ARG A 40 15.10 -10.85 3.64
C ARG A 40 14.85 -10.44 5.11
N TRP A 41 13.67 -10.79 5.62
CA TRP A 41 13.16 -10.37 6.93
C TRP A 41 14.11 -10.61 8.11
N ASP A 42 15.00 -11.59 8.01
CA ASP A 42 15.90 -11.99 9.09
C ASP A 42 17.37 -11.58 8.84
N TYR A 43 17.66 -10.79 7.84
CA TYR A 43 19.04 -10.39 7.50
C TYR A 43 19.70 -9.52 8.57
N ASP A 44 18.90 -8.89 9.44
CA ASP A 44 19.40 -8.12 10.57
C ASP A 44 19.83 -8.99 11.78
N ARG A 45 19.59 -10.29 11.71
CA ARG A 45 19.87 -11.19 12.85
C ARG A 45 21.34 -11.67 12.93
N ASP A 46 22.03 -11.68 11.80
CA ASP A 46 23.43 -12.15 11.74
C ASP A 46 24.41 -11.03 11.36
N VAL A 47 23.95 -9.78 11.46
CA VAL A 47 24.72 -8.57 11.12
C VAL A 47 24.36 -7.48 12.14
N ASP A 48 25.38 -6.71 12.56
CA ASP A 48 25.16 -5.54 13.41
C ASP A 48 24.54 -4.42 12.57
N THR A 49 23.32 -3.99 12.92
CA THR A 49 22.53 -3.01 12.15
C THR A 49 22.01 -1.89 13.07
N PRO A 50 22.91 -1.08 13.67
CA PRO A 50 22.49 -0.10 14.67
C PRO A 50 21.51 0.96 14.17
N ASN A 51 21.56 1.32 12.89
CA ASN A 51 20.64 2.32 12.34
C ASN A 51 19.23 1.74 12.10
N LEU A 52 19.13 0.50 11.63
CA LEU A 52 17.86 -0.21 11.50
C LEU A 52 17.25 -0.50 12.88
N ASP A 53 18.07 -0.82 13.87
CA ASP A 53 17.63 -1.03 15.26
C ASP A 53 17.08 0.27 15.85
N LYS A 54 17.80 1.37 15.67
CA LYS A 54 17.34 2.68 16.12
C LYS A 54 16.04 3.08 15.42
N MET A 55 15.92 2.79 14.12
CA MET A 55 14.69 3.05 13.39
C MET A 55 13.51 2.27 13.97
N ALA A 56 13.73 1.01 14.38
CA ALA A 56 12.70 0.19 15.03
C ALA A 56 12.32 0.72 16.42
N GLU A 57 13.31 1.18 17.20
CA GLU A 57 13.07 1.79 18.53
C GLU A 57 12.25 3.08 18.42
N GLU A 58 12.52 3.88 17.42
CA GLU A 58 11.86 5.17 17.21
C GLU A 58 10.61 5.09 16.35
N GLY A 59 10.33 3.93 15.81
CA GLY A 59 9.22 3.73 14.87
C GLY A 59 8.59 2.34 14.96
N VAL A 60 8.30 1.77 13.81
CA VAL A 60 7.59 0.50 13.65
C VAL A 60 8.51 -0.52 12.98
N LYS A 61 8.52 -1.74 13.51
CA LYS A 61 9.15 -2.92 12.89
C LYS A 61 8.08 -4.00 12.68
N ALA A 62 7.97 -4.53 11.48
CA ALA A 62 7.13 -5.70 11.25
C ALA A 62 7.96 -6.98 11.44
N ALA A 63 7.29 -8.05 11.87
CA ALA A 63 7.94 -9.37 11.98
C ALA A 63 8.48 -9.80 10.60
N TYR A 64 7.67 -9.63 9.56
CA TYR A 64 8.04 -9.78 8.14
C TYR A 64 6.86 -9.29 7.30
N VAL A 65 7.07 -9.18 5.99
CA VAL A 65 5.98 -8.92 5.04
C VAL A 65 5.83 -10.15 4.14
N THR A 66 4.61 -10.45 3.70
CA THR A 66 4.36 -11.53 2.75
C THR A 66 4.24 -10.90 1.34
N PRO A 67 5.21 -11.18 0.45
CA PRO A 67 5.15 -10.61 -0.90
C PRO A 67 4.10 -11.32 -1.74
N PRO A 68 3.65 -10.74 -2.86
CA PRO A 68 2.79 -11.49 -3.77
C PRO A 68 3.59 -12.59 -4.48
N TYR A 69 2.92 -13.60 -4.99
CA TYR A 69 3.52 -14.53 -5.96
C TYR A 69 3.35 -13.91 -7.35
N LEU A 70 4.32 -13.83 -8.16
CA LEU A 70 5.67 -14.36 -8.20
C LEU A 70 6.64 -13.45 -7.42
N THR A 71 7.48 -14.02 -6.56
CA THR A 71 8.36 -13.25 -5.66
C THR A 71 9.62 -12.74 -6.37
N ILE A 72 9.43 -11.91 -7.40
CA ILE A 72 10.50 -11.31 -8.20
C ILE A 72 10.32 -9.78 -8.30
N THR A 73 11.36 -9.09 -8.67
CA THR A 73 11.56 -7.65 -8.51
C THR A 73 10.44 -6.77 -9.09
N SER A 74 10.26 -6.74 -10.42
CA SER A 74 9.32 -5.80 -11.04
C SER A 74 7.87 -6.07 -10.64
N PRO A 75 7.39 -7.33 -10.63
CA PRO A 75 6.04 -7.62 -10.17
C PRO A 75 5.77 -7.19 -8.73
N THR A 76 6.69 -7.50 -7.78
CA THR A 76 6.47 -7.16 -6.38
C THR A 76 6.60 -5.67 -6.13
N ASN A 77 7.52 -4.98 -6.80
CA ASN A 77 7.62 -3.53 -6.70
C ASN A 77 6.37 -2.85 -7.27
N PHE A 78 5.77 -3.38 -8.34
CA PHE A 78 4.54 -2.79 -8.86
C PHE A 78 3.33 -3.08 -7.95
N THR A 79 3.37 -4.15 -7.17
CA THR A 79 2.39 -4.38 -6.10
C THR A 79 2.51 -3.29 -5.02
N LEU A 80 3.73 -2.91 -4.61
CA LEU A 80 3.94 -1.79 -3.68
C LEU A 80 3.35 -0.49 -4.24
N LEU A 81 3.55 -0.23 -5.54
CA LEU A 81 3.10 1.00 -6.17
C LEU A 81 1.59 1.06 -6.43
N SER A 82 0.92 -0.08 -6.57
CA SER A 82 -0.49 -0.13 -7.02
C SER A 82 -1.45 -0.71 -5.97
N GLY A 83 -0.92 -1.41 -4.97
CA GLY A 83 -1.75 -2.12 -3.99
C GLY A 83 -2.48 -3.32 -4.58
N ARG A 84 -2.05 -3.82 -5.73
CA ARG A 84 -2.76 -4.91 -6.42
C ARG A 84 -1.91 -6.16 -6.51
N TYR A 85 -2.57 -7.31 -6.50
CA TYR A 85 -1.90 -8.58 -6.80
C TYR A 85 -1.45 -8.59 -8.27
N ILE A 86 -0.44 -9.40 -8.54
CA ILE A 86 0.24 -9.45 -9.85
C ILE A 86 -0.75 -9.76 -10.99
N GLU A 87 -1.68 -10.67 -10.78
CA GLU A 87 -2.71 -11.00 -11.80
C GLU A 87 -3.63 -9.80 -12.12
N ASN A 88 -3.73 -8.83 -11.21
CA ASN A 88 -4.60 -7.65 -11.38
C ASN A 88 -3.85 -6.46 -11.96
N HIS A 89 -2.56 -6.27 -11.62
CA HIS A 89 -1.81 -5.14 -12.17
C HIS A 89 -1.08 -5.47 -13.48
N GLY A 90 -0.86 -6.74 -13.79
CA GLY A 90 -0.37 -7.17 -15.10
C GLY A 90 1.14 -7.11 -15.34
N VAL A 91 1.95 -6.64 -14.38
CA VAL A 91 3.41 -6.74 -14.45
C VAL A 91 3.77 -8.13 -13.92
N ILE A 92 3.72 -9.14 -14.81
CA ILE A 92 3.67 -10.55 -14.40
C ILE A 92 5.04 -11.22 -14.28
N HIS A 93 6.11 -10.61 -14.76
CA HIS A 93 7.45 -11.18 -14.76
C HIS A 93 8.48 -10.06 -14.92
N ASN A 94 9.76 -10.31 -14.63
CA ASN A 94 10.84 -9.35 -14.89
C ASN A 94 11.17 -9.19 -16.38
N VAL A 95 10.66 -10.08 -17.22
CA VAL A 95 10.85 -10.05 -18.67
C VAL A 95 9.53 -9.69 -19.36
N TRP A 96 9.56 -8.70 -20.23
CA TRP A 96 8.44 -8.44 -21.14
C TRP A 96 8.50 -9.44 -22.29
N PHE A 97 7.36 -9.96 -22.72
CA PHE A 97 7.29 -10.87 -23.85
C PHE A 97 5.98 -10.72 -24.62
N ASN A 98 6.06 -11.06 -25.90
CA ASN A 98 4.91 -11.12 -26.80
C ASN A 98 4.94 -12.48 -27.49
N THR A 99 3.96 -13.32 -27.18
CA THR A 99 3.91 -14.71 -27.69
C THR A 99 3.58 -14.78 -29.20
N THR A 100 2.95 -13.76 -29.75
CA THR A 100 2.61 -13.71 -31.19
C THR A 100 3.84 -13.40 -32.04
N THR A 101 4.64 -12.40 -31.61
CA THR A 101 5.83 -11.98 -32.35
C THR A 101 7.09 -12.74 -31.92
N GLN A 102 7.02 -13.54 -30.86
CA GLN A 102 8.13 -14.27 -30.26
C GLN A 102 9.22 -13.33 -29.69
N GLN A 103 8.90 -12.06 -29.49
CA GLN A 103 9.82 -11.07 -28.96
C GLN A 103 9.84 -11.10 -27.44
N ARG A 104 11.00 -10.78 -26.86
CA ARG A 104 11.14 -10.55 -25.43
C ARG A 104 12.14 -9.42 -25.16
N LYS A 105 11.95 -8.74 -24.03
CA LYS A 105 12.84 -7.69 -23.53
C LYS A 105 13.27 -8.08 -22.13
N GLU A 106 14.55 -8.20 -21.94
CA GLU A 106 15.15 -8.56 -20.65
C GLU A 106 14.99 -7.41 -19.65
N TYR A 107 15.18 -7.70 -18.37
CA TYR A 107 14.88 -6.84 -17.23
C TYR A 107 15.19 -5.35 -17.46
N TYR A 108 16.46 -5.03 -17.76
CA TYR A 108 16.85 -3.63 -17.96
C TYR A 108 16.03 -2.94 -19.07
N MET A 109 15.78 -3.66 -20.16
CA MET A 109 15.09 -3.09 -21.32
C MET A 109 13.59 -2.92 -21.09
N THR A 110 12.99 -3.57 -20.08
CA THR A 110 11.57 -3.38 -19.76
C THR A 110 11.27 -1.96 -19.33
N GLN A 111 12.24 -1.24 -18.79
CA GLN A 111 12.08 0.16 -18.38
C GLN A 111 11.52 1.05 -19.50
N PHE A 112 11.81 0.67 -20.74
CA PHE A 112 11.47 1.46 -21.93
C PHE A 112 10.29 0.87 -22.73
N VAL A 113 9.50 0.00 -22.08
CA VAL A 113 8.35 -0.66 -22.72
C VAL A 113 7.09 -0.25 -21.92
N ASP A 114 6.43 0.82 -22.37
CA ASP A 114 5.25 1.34 -21.66
C ASP A 114 4.17 0.25 -21.50
N GLU A 115 3.92 -0.55 -22.53
CA GLU A 115 2.90 -1.62 -22.47
C GLU A 115 3.21 -2.74 -21.48
N TYR A 116 4.46 -2.81 -20.98
CA TYR A 116 4.82 -3.73 -19.90
C TYR A 116 4.27 -3.22 -18.56
N TRP A 117 4.32 -1.91 -18.36
CA TRP A 117 3.94 -1.25 -17.09
C TRP A 117 2.50 -0.75 -17.08
N ASP A 118 2.02 -0.20 -18.21
CA ASP A 118 0.70 0.45 -18.32
C ASP A 118 -0.38 -0.57 -18.68
N ASN A 119 -0.84 -1.35 -17.69
CA ASN A 119 -1.85 -2.41 -17.84
C ASN A 119 -3.16 -2.05 -17.13
N GLY A 120 -3.46 -0.77 -16.99
CA GLY A 120 -4.71 -0.31 -16.38
C GLY A 120 -4.63 -0.03 -14.88
N SER A 121 -3.53 -0.40 -14.22
CA SER A 121 -3.26 -0.04 -12.82
C SER A 121 -2.27 1.11 -12.80
N LEU A 122 -2.57 2.14 -12.01
CA LEU A 122 -1.69 3.31 -11.90
C LEU A 122 -0.71 3.15 -10.73
N PRO A 123 0.56 3.50 -10.90
CA PRO A 123 1.44 3.61 -9.75
C PRO A 123 1.06 4.82 -8.90
N ILE A 124 1.27 4.72 -7.60
CA ILE A 124 0.87 5.73 -6.62
C ILE A 124 1.37 7.14 -6.98
N TRP A 125 2.52 7.26 -7.62
CA TRP A 125 3.05 8.58 -7.99
C TRP A 125 2.16 9.30 -9.01
N ILE A 126 1.50 8.59 -9.93
CA ILE A 126 0.55 9.20 -10.88
C ILE A 126 -0.75 9.57 -10.13
N THR A 127 -1.28 8.67 -9.30
CA THR A 127 -2.48 8.93 -8.48
C THR A 127 -2.27 10.17 -7.59
N ALA A 128 -1.09 10.28 -6.98
CA ALA A 128 -0.73 11.44 -6.14
C ALA A 128 -0.65 12.73 -6.97
N GLN A 129 -0.02 12.68 -8.14
CA GLN A 129 0.07 13.85 -9.04
C GLN A 129 -1.31 14.34 -9.47
N ARG A 130 -2.21 13.40 -9.80
CA ARG A 130 -3.60 13.74 -10.18
C ARG A 130 -4.35 14.43 -9.06
N GLN A 131 -3.91 14.24 -7.82
CA GLN A 131 -4.53 14.84 -6.64
C GLN A 131 -3.72 16.03 -6.10
N GLY A 132 -2.82 16.56 -6.91
CA GLY A 132 -2.14 17.83 -6.63
C GLY A 132 -0.82 17.72 -5.88
N LEU A 133 -0.31 16.52 -5.64
CA LEU A 133 0.97 16.32 -4.96
C LEU A 133 2.14 16.34 -5.95
N LYS A 134 3.30 16.75 -5.47
CA LYS A 134 4.55 16.72 -6.24
C LYS A 134 5.29 15.43 -5.93
N THR A 135 5.66 14.69 -6.97
CA THR A 135 6.24 13.35 -6.81
C THR A 135 7.57 13.17 -7.54
N GLY A 136 8.41 12.30 -6.99
CA GLY A 136 9.69 11.95 -7.60
C GLY A 136 10.00 10.47 -7.45
N SER A 137 10.84 9.96 -8.35
CA SER A 137 11.30 8.57 -8.30
C SER A 137 12.74 8.46 -8.78
N LEU A 138 13.57 7.86 -7.94
CA LEU A 138 14.99 7.64 -8.24
C LEU A 138 15.26 6.14 -8.31
N HIS A 139 15.55 5.65 -9.52
CA HIS A 139 15.90 4.27 -9.86
C HIS A 139 14.80 3.22 -9.63
N PHE A 140 13.67 3.59 -9.08
CA PHE A 140 12.60 2.62 -8.77
C PHE A 140 12.09 1.96 -10.05
N PRO A 141 11.85 0.62 -10.04
CA PRO A 141 11.29 -0.06 -11.23
C PRO A 141 9.98 0.60 -11.69
N GLY A 142 9.88 0.91 -12.99
CA GLY A 142 8.72 1.58 -13.56
C GLY A 142 8.85 3.09 -13.70
N THR A 143 9.94 3.68 -13.19
CA THR A 143 10.19 5.14 -13.21
C THR A 143 10.18 5.72 -14.63
N ALA A 144 10.74 5.02 -15.61
CA ALA A 144 10.87 5.52 -16.98
C ALA A 144 9.56 5.48 -17.77
N ALA A 145 8.58 4.69 -17.33
CA ALA A 145 7.39 4.38 -18.12
C ALA A 145 6.35 5.51 -18.12
N THR A 146 5.52 5.48 -19.14
CA THR A 146 4.36 6.37 -19.31
C THR A 146 3.11 5.57 -18.90
N TYR A 147 2.26 6.17 -18.06
CA TYR A 147 1.03 5.56 -17.54
C TYR A 147 -0.17 6.41 -17.96
N GLN A 148 -1.01 5.88 -18.84
CA GLN A 148 -2.17 6.64 -19.37
C GLN A 148 -1.76 8.02 -19.89
N LYS A 149 -0.63 8.06 -20.58
CA LYS A 149 -0.02 9.27 -21.20
C LYS A 149 0.63 10.25 -20.20
N GLU A 150 0.77 9.84 -18.94
CA GLU A 150 1.41 10.67 -17.91
C GLU A 150 2.71 10.02 -17.42
N THR A 151 3.68 10.86 -17.10
CA THR A 151 4.96 10.44 -16.52
C THR A 151 5.12 11.06 -15.13
N ILE A 152 5.94 10.46 -14.31
CA ILE A 152 6.28 11.04 -13.00
C ILE A 152 7.00 12.39 -13.20
N GLN A 153 6.71 13.35 -12.35
CA GLN A 153 7.17 14.74 -12.50
C GLN A 153 8.68 14.87 -12.42
N VAL A 154 9.28 14.25 -11.40
CA VAL A 154 10.72 14.32 -11.18
C VAL A 154 11.26 12.89 -11.18
N ARG A 155 12.27 12.63 -12.02
CA ARG A 155 12.74 11.25 -12.10
C ARG A 155 14.21 11.13 -12.48
N GLU A 156 14.80 10.06 -12.01
CA GLU A 156 16.09 9.59 -12.47
C GLU A 156 16.02 8.10 -12.70
N VAL A 157 16.22 7.68 -13.94
CA VAL A 157 16.13 6.27 -14.35
C VAL A 157 17.45 5.57 -14.07
N GLU A 158 17.38 4.37 -13.52
CA GLU A 158 18.58 3.60 -13.21
C GLU A 158 19.42 3.35 -14.49
N PRO A 159 20.69 3.73 -14.50
CA PRO A 159 21.54 3.46 -15.66
C PRO A 159 21.90 1.98 -15.79
N LYS A 160 22.16 1.53 -17.01
CA LYS A 160 22.38 0.12 -17.35
C LYS A 160 23.51 -0.54 -16.54
N ALA A 161 24.55 0.20 -16.23
CA ALA A 161 25.72 -0.32 -15.54
C ALA A 161 25.88 0.34 -14.16
N TYR A 162 24.80 0.40 -13.38
CA TYR A 162 24.85 0.96 -12.04
C TYR A 162 25.68 0.04 -11.13
N ASP A 163 26.62 0.64 -10.40
CA ASP A 163 27.51 -0.10 -9.51
C ASP A 163 26.96 -0.06 -8.07
N TYR A 164 26.22 -1.09 -7.69
CA TYR A 164 25.63 -1.19 -6.34
C TYR A 164 26.69 -1.27 -5.24
N THR A 165 27.96 -1.57 -5.56
CA THR A 165 29.02 -1.57 -4.54
C THR A 165 29.51 -0.16 -4.19
N ASN A 166 29.16 0.84 -5.00
CA ASN A 166 29.64 2.22 -4.83
C ASN A 166 28.78 2.96 -3.82
N GLU A 167 29.15 2.89 -2.55
CA GLU A 167 28.42 3.55 -1.45
C GLU A 167 28.42 5.09 -1.59
N THR A 168 29.42 5.67 -2.24
CA THR A 168 29.45 7.11 -2.49
C THR A 168 28.27 7.53 -3.37
N GLN A 169 28.02 6.78 -4.45
CA GLN A 169 26.83 7.03 -5.31
C GLN A 169 25.52 6.90 -4.54
N TRP A 170 25.44 5.91 -3.63
CA TRP A 170 24.24 5.76 -2.81
C TRP A 170 24.00 7.02 -1.95
N ARG A 171 25.07 7.55 -1.35
CA ARG A 171 24.98 8.78 -0.54
C ARG A 171 24.62 9.99 -1.39
N GLU A 172 25.16 10.09 -2.60
CA GLU A 172 24.79 11.15 -3.54
C GLU A 172 23.31 11.09 -3.91
N ASN A 173 22.77 9.90 -4.13
CA ASN A 173 21.35 9.71 -4.40
C ASN A 173 20.48 10.12 -3.20
N VAL A 174 20.88 9.74 -1.99
CA VAL A 174 20.18 10.15 -0.76
C VAL A 174 20.21 11.68 -0.62
N TYR A 175 21.38 12.30 -0.81
CA TYR A 175 21.55 13.76 -0.72
C TYR A 175 20.62 14.44 -1.73
N LYS A 176 20.59 13.97 -2.98
CA LYS A 176 19.71 14.51 -4.03
C LYS A 176 18.25 14.47 -3.59
N VAL A 177 17.80 13.31 -3.10
CA VAL A 177 16.40 13.14 -2.66
C VAL A 177 16.07 14.08 -1.49
N MET A 178 16.93 14.15 -0.48
CA MET A 178 16.66 14.96 0.72
C MET A 178 16.80 16.45 0.46
N LYS A 179 17.96 16.86 -0.13
CA LYS A 179 18.27 18.28 -0.30
C LYS A 179 17.57 18.88 -1.52
N GLU A 180 17.74 18.24 -2.69
CA GLU A 180 17.25 18.86 -3.94
C GLU A 180 15.74 18.64 -4.12
N TRP A 181 15.26 17.42 -3.85
CA TRP A 181 13.87 17.08 -4.14
C TRP A 181 12.92 17.46 -2.98
N PHE A 182 13.13 16.94 -1.77
CA PHE A 182 12.24 17.27 -0.65
C PHE A 182 12.38 18.71 -0.17
N LYS A 183 13.63 19.19 0.02
CA LYS A 183 13.87 20.54 0.60
C LYS A 183 13.71 21.65 -0.43
N ASP A 184 14.45 21.60 -1.54
CA ASP A 184 14.50 22.71 -2.49
C ASP A 184 13.29 22.76 -3.44
N GLN A 185 12.88 21.60 -3.99
CA GLN A 185 11.74 21.49 -4.91
C GLN A 185 10.41 21.26 -4.19
N ASP A 186 10.48 20.97 -2.89
CA ASP A 186 9.31 20.77 -2.03
C ASP A 186 8.41 19.62 -2.50
N LEU A 187 9.02 18.50 -2.91
CA LEU A 187 8.24 17.31 -3.27
C LEU A 187 7.52 16.74 -2.05
N ASP A 188 6.35 16.14 -2.26
CA ASP A 188 5.52 15.52 -1.23
C ASP A 188 5.81 14.04 -1.07
N PHE A 189 6.14 13.34 -2.16
CA PHE A 189 6.33 11.90 -2.19
C PHE A 189 7.49 11.52 -3.10
N VAL A 190 8.39 10.68 -2.58
CA VAL A 190 9.53 10.17 -3.37
C VAL A 190 9.66 8.67 -3.15
N THR A 191 9.94 7.94 -4.23
CA THR A 191 10.38 6.55 -4.18
C THR A 191 11.87 6.48 -4.51
N LEU A 192 12.61 5.66 -3.76
CA LEU A 192 14.06 5.50 -3.86
C LEU A 192 14.38 4.00 -3.84
N TYR A 193 15.23 3.54 -4.75
CA TYR A 193 15.52 2.13 -4.92
C TYR A 193 17.02 1.87 -4.94
N PHE A 194 17.42 0.77 -4.27
CA PHE A 194 18.78 0.25 -4.23
C PHE A 194 18.73 -1.26 -4.50
N GLY A 195 19.59 -1.75 -5.41
CA GLY A 195 19.61 -3.14 -5.87
C GLY A 195 20.39 -4.13 -5.01
N ASP A 196 20.83 -3.70 -3.81
CA ASP A 196 21.46 -4.58 -2.81
C ASP A 196 20.57 -4.66 -1.57
N PRO A 197 20.58 -5.79 -0.87
CA PRO A 197 21.50 -6.94 -0.93
C PRO A 197 21.15 -8.02 -1.96
N ASP A 198 20.24 -7.78 -2.90
CA ASP A 198 19.84 -8.76 -3.92
C ASP A 198 21.03 -9.21 -4.76
N GLU A 199 21.79 -8.25 -5.33
CA GLU A 199 22.94 -8.58 -6.18
C GLU A 199 23.96 -9.45 -5.43
N ALA A 200 24.26 -9.08 -4.18
CA ALA A 200 25.17 -9.86 -3.33
C ALA A 200 24.59 -11.25 -3.05
N GLY A 201 23.28 -11.34 -2.81
CA GLY A 201 22.59 -12.61 -2.57
C GLY A 201 22.67 -13.56 -3.75
N HIS A 202 22.40 -13.06 -4.96
CA HIS A 202 22.53 -13.85 -6.18
C HIS A 202 23.97 -14.35 -6.39
N LYS A 203 24.92 -13.43 -6.32
CA LYS A 203 26.31 -13.71 -6.69
C LYS A 203 27.02 -14.59 -5.67
N HIS A 204 26.78 -14.37 -4.39
CA HIS A 204 27.56 -15.01 -3.32
C HIS A 204 26.72 -15.94 -2.44
N GLY A 205 25.41 -15.82 -2.47
CA GLY A 205 24.47 -16.56 -1.64
C GLY A 205 24.03 -15.78 -0.41
N PRO A 206 22.82 -16.06 0.11
CA PRO A 206 22.28 -15.30 1.24
C PRO A 206 23.05 -15.49 2.55
N ASP A 207 23.82 -16.56 2.68
CA ASP A 207 24.57 -16.83 3.91
C ASP A 207 26.05 -16.36 3.82
N SER A 208 26.42 -15.64 2.76
CA SER A 208 27.78 -15.21 2.50
C SER A 208 28.22 -13.99 3.32
N SER A 209 29.54 -13.83 3.48
CA SER A 209 30.11 -12.62 4.07
C SER A 209 29.80 -11.38 3.23
N GLU A 210 29.77 -11.54 1.91
CA GLU A 210 29.47 -10.44 0.97
C GLU A 210 28.04 -9.93 1.16
N ARG A 211 27.06 -10.84 1.35
CA ARG A 211 25.69 -10.43 1.67
C ARG A 211 25.66 -9.68 3.01
N ARG A 212 26.41 -10.15 4.03
CA ARG A 212 26.46 -9.44 5.32
C ARG A 212 27.04 -8.03 5.16
N GLU A 213 28.08 -7.87 4.33
CA GLU A 213 28.64 -6.54 4.05
C GLU A 213 27.64 -5.65 3.31
N ALA A 214 26.85 -6.22 2.38
CA ALA A 214 25.77 -5.46 1.72
C ALA A 214 24.72 -4.99 2.74
N VAL A 215 24.37 -5.82 3.72
CA VAL A 215 23.44 -5.43 4.80
C VAL A 215 24.00 -4.29 5.66
N LYS A 216 25.30 -4.34 5.98
CA LYS A 216 25.95 -3.22 6.71
C LYS A 216 25.92 -1.93 5.89
N LYS A 217 26.10 -2.02 4.57
CA LYS A 217 25.97 -0.85 3.68
C LYS A 217 24.55 -0.30 3.70
N VAL A 218 23.54 -1.19 3.63
CA VAL A 218 22.13 -0.78 3.76
C VAL A 218 21.92 -0.06 5.09
N ASP A 219 22.40 -0.61 6.19
CA ASP A 219 22.25 -0.01 7.51
C ASP A 219 22.87 1.40 7.56
N ARG A 220 24.11 1.56 7.06
CA ARG A 220 24.75 2.88 7.00
C ARG A 220 23.95 3.86 6.12
N THR A 221 23.35 3.36 5.04
CA THR A 221 22.52 4.19 4.13
C THR A 221 21.24 4.64 4.82
N VAL A 222 20.59 3.77 5.60
CA VAL A 222 19.42 4.13 6.40
C VAL A 222 19.79 5.22 7.42
N GLY A 223 20.94 5.07 8.06
CA GLY A 223 21.48 6.10 8.97
C GLY A 223 21.66 7.42 8.25
N TYR A 224 22.26 7.39 7.06
CA TYR A 224 22.52 8.59 6.25
C TYR A 224 21.20 9.23 5.76
N ILE A 225 20.19 8.44 5.38
CA ILE A 225 18.85 8.94 5.03
C ILE A 225 18.30 9.79 6.19
N ARG A 226 18.32 9.25 7.40
CA ARG A 226 17.75 9.90 8.58
C ARG A 226 18.56 11.12 9.01
N GLU A 227 19.88 11.00 9.02
CA GLU A 227 20.80 12.11 9.33
C GLU A 227 20.63 13.27 8.34
N THR A 228 20.52 12.96 7.06
CA THR A 228 20.35 13.99 6.01
C THR A 228 18.98 14.65 6.12
N ALA A 229 17.93 13.89 6.43
CA ALA A 229 16.60 14.45 6.70
C ALA A 229 16.65 15.44 7.88
N GLU A 230 17.28 15.06 8.98
CA GLU A 230 17.44 15.94 10.15
C GLU A 230 18.21 17.20 9.80
N LYS A 231 19.34 17.06 9.12
CA LYS A 231 20.22 18.17 8.72
C LYS A 231 19.48 19.21 7.87
N HIS A 232 18.50 18.77 7.08
CA HIS A 232 17.74 19.67 6.20
C HIS A 232 16.37 20.07 6.76
N GLY A 233 16.11 19.76 8.04
CA GLY A 233 14.89 20.17 8.73
C GLY A 233 13.64 19.43 8.28
N LEU A 234 13.77 18.18 7.83
CA LEU A 234 12.67 17.39 7.33
C LEU A 234 12.07 16.44 8.38
N SER A 235 12.78 16.15 9.47
CA SER A 235 12.43 15.08 10.41
C SER A 235 11.01 15.19 10.98
N ASP A 236 10.55 16.42 11.25
CA ASP A 236 9.23 16.64 11.85
C ASP A 236 8.09 16.58 10.83
N HIS A 237 8.42 16.43 9.55
CA HIS A 237 7.45 16.49 8.45
C HIS A 237 7.63 15.37 7.42
N LEU A 238 8.45 14.36 7.69
CA LEU A 238 8.77 13.31 6.74
C LEU A 238 8.55 11.95 7.38
N ASN A 239 7.65 11.18 6.82
CA ASN A 239 7.50 9.76 7.10
C ASN A 239 8.45 8.98 6.19
N ILE A 240 9.11 7.97 6.72
CA ILE A 240 10.05 7.13 5.98
C ILE A 240 9.61 5.67 6.15
N ILE A 241 9.36 5.00 5.04
CA ILE A 241 9.14 3.56 4.98
C ILE A 241 10.35 2.94 4.29
N VAL A 242 10.94 1.94 4.92
CA VAL A 242 12.05 1.17 4.36
C VAL A 242 11.62 -0.30 4.34
N THR A 243 11.64 -0.91 3.16
CA THR A 243 11.23 -2.31 3.00
C THR A 243 11.97 -2.93 1.81
N ALA A 244 11.57 -4.12 1.42
CA ALA A 244 12.08 -4.81 0.25
C ALA A 244 10.92 -5.44 -0.52
N ASP A 245 11.20 -5.88 -1.71
CA ASP A 245 10.24 -6.53 -2.60
C ASP A 245 10.13 -8.03 -2.30
N HIS A 246 11.24 -8.70 -2.00
CA HIS A 246 11.30 -10.14 -1.70
C HIS A 246 12.53 -10.43 -0.84
N GLY A 247 12.74 -11.69 -0.53
CA GLY A 247 13.95 -12.19 0.12
C GLY A 247 14.84 -12.95 -0.84
N MET A 248 15.57 -13.97 -0.32
CA MET A 248 16.57 -14.69 -1.09
C MET A 248 16.81 -16.05 -0.42
N THR A 249 16.89 -17.15 -1.19
CA THR A 249 17.24 -18.46 -0.65
C THR A 249 18.46 -19.06 -1.36
N THR A 250 19.14 -19.98 -0.68
CA THR A 250 20.34 -20.63 -1.19
C THR A 250 19.97 -21.70 -2.24
N VAL A 251 20.60 -21.63 -3.40
CA VAL A 251 20.49 -22.70 -4.44
C VAL A 251 21.80 -23.46 -4.62
N PHE A 252 22.91 -22.93 -4.13
CA PHE A 252 24.21 -23.58 -4.22
C PHE A 252 24.49 -24.36 -2.93
N LYS A 253 24.32 -25.69 -2.98
CA LYS A 253 24.51 -26.58 -1.84
C LYS A 253 25.36 -27.78 -2.22
N GLY A 254 26.29 -28.15 -1.35
CA GLY A 254 27.16 -29.30 -1.60
C GLY A 254 28.08 -29.13 -2.80
N GLY A 255 28.44 -27.90 -3.14
CA GLY A 255 29.36 -27.62 -4.23
C GLY A 255 28.72 -27.49 -5.61
N GLN A 256 27.38 -27.51 -5.69
CA GLN A 256 26.68 -27.40 -6.99
C GLN A 256 25.29 -26.75 -6.81
N VAL A 257 24.80 -26.20 -7.90
CA VAL A 257 23.42 -25.74 -7.99
C VAL A 257 22.51 -26.92 -8.34
N LYS A 258 21.35 -27.03 -7.70
CA LYS A 258 20.38 -28.08 -8.02
C LYS A 258 19.44 -27.59 -9.12
N GLU A 259 19.68 -28.09 -10.33
CA GLU A 259 18.98 -27.64 -11.53
C GLU A 259 18.05 -28.73 -12.07
N ILE A 260 16.80 -28.37 -12.30
CA ILE A 260 15.79 -29.21 -12.97
C ILE A 260 15.85 -28.86 -14.45
N VAL A 261 16.41 -29.78 -15.24
CA VAL A 261 16.57 -29.57 -16.69
C VAL A 261 15.40 -30.20 -17.42
N LEU A 262 14.57 -29.39 -18.07
CA LEU A 262 13.30 -29.85 -18.66
C LEU A 262 13.52 -30.90 -19.77
N THR A 263 14.60 -30.81 -20.54
CA THR A 263 14.89 -31.82 -21.57
C THR A 263 15.19 -33.19 -21.01
N ASP A 264 15.57 -33.30 -19.73
CA ASP A 264 15.81 -34.58 -19.08
C ASP A 264 14.52 -35.30 -18.66
N ILE A 265 13.37 -34.59 -18.72
CA ILE A 265 12.06 -35.13 -18.32
C ILE A 265 11.49 -35.94 -19.49
N PRO A 266 11.26 -37.27 -19.30
CA PRO A 266 10.74 -38.11 -20.41
C PRO A 266 9.40 -37.62 -20.93
N GLY A 267 9.24 -37.55 -22.23
CA GLY A 267 8.00 -37.14 -22.89
C GLY A 267 7.88 -35.64 -23.13
N PHE A 268 8.75 -34.82 -22.53
CA PHE A 268 8.74 -33.38 -22.79
C PHE A 268 9.51 -33.07 -24.08
N SER A 269 9.00 -32.14 -24.88
CA SER A 269 9.68 -31.71 -26.12
C SER A 269 9.38 -30.23 -26.40
N TYR A 270 10.43 -29.48 -26.69
CA TYR A 270 10.29 -28.08 -27.14
C TYR A 270 9.53 -27.96 -28.47
N LYS A 271 9.50 -29.02 -29.27
CA LYS A 271 8.71 -29.02 -30.52
C LYS A 271 7.21 -28.82 -30.28
N ASP A 272 6.76 -29.12 -29.06
CA ASP A 272 5.34 -29.00 -28.67
C ASP A 272 5.00 -27.61 -28.16
N LEU A 273 5.98 -26.71 -28.01
CA LEU A 273 5.77 -25.36 -27.49
C LEU A 273 5.71 -24.31 -28.60
N LEU A 274 4.83 -23.36 -28.43
CA LEU A 274 4.77 -22.14 -29.22
C LEU A 274 5.72 -21.07 -28.64
N PHE A 275 5.76 -20.97 -27.31
CA PHE A 275 6.62 -20.00 -26.61
C PHE A 275 7.05 -20.57 -25.26
N HIS A 276 8.21 -20.12 -24.77
CA HIS A 276 8.69 -20.49 -23.44
C HIS A 276 9.46 -19.33 -22.81
N LEU A 277 9.35 -19.21 -21.50
CA LEU A 277 10.12 -18.29 -20.66
C LEU A 277 10.81 -19.17 -19.61
N LEU A 278 12.08 -19.44 -19.82
CA LEU A 278 12.88 -20.38 -19.05
C LEU A 278 14.23 -19.76 -18.68
N ASP A 279 14.97 -20.47 -17.86
CA ASP A 279 16.32 -20.08 -17.41
C ASP A 279 16.28 -18.77 -16.60
N TYR A 280 15.25 -18.63 -15.75
CA TYR A 280 15.02 -17.44 -14.92
C TYR A 280 14.75 -17.87 -13.48
N GLY A 281 15.70 -18.56 -12.87
CA GLY A 281 15.58 -19.00 -11.47
C GLY A 281 14.60 -20.16 -11.30
N PRO A 282 13.78 -20.11 -10.24
CA PRO A 282 12.88 -21.23 -9.89
C PRO A 282 11.55 -21.23 -10.61
N SER A 283 11.26 -20.25 -11.45
CA SER A 283 9.94 -20.14 -12.10
C SER A 283 10.08 -20.11 -13.61
N ALA A 284 9.05 -20.61 -14.29
CA ALA A 284 9.02 -20.67 -15.74
C ALA A 284 7.58 -20.59 -16.24
N MET A 285 7.42 -20.14 -17.48
CA MET A 285 6.12 -20.14 -18.15
C MET A 285 6.26 -20.77 -19.54
N LEU A 286 5.30 -21.61 -19.89
CA LEU A 286 5.27 -22.30 -21.18
C LEU A 286 3.96 -22.06 -21.89
N LEU A 287 4.01 -21.86 -23.20
CA LEU A 287 2.82 -21.80 -24.05
C LEU A 287 2.89 -22.97 -25.03
N PRO A 288 2.18 -24.06 -24.78
CA PRO A 288 2.11 -25.17 -25.75
C PRO A 288 1.41 -24.74 -27.04
N LYS A 289 1.73 -25.42 -28.15
CA LYS A 289 1.00 -25.29 -29.40
C LYS A 289 -0.45 -25.75 -29.20
N GLU A 290 -1.35 -25.29 -30.08
CA GLU A 290 -2.74 -25.71 -30.06
C GLU A 290 -2.84 -27.25 -30.09
N GLY A 291 -3.62 -27.80 -29.15
CA GLY A 291 -3.79 -29.24 -29.00
C GLY A 291 -2.69 -29.97 -28.20
N PHE A 292 -1.62 -29.27 -27.81
CA PHE A 292 -0.50 -29.90 -27.09
C PHE A 292 -0.49 -29.64 -25.58
N LEU A 293 -1.42 -28.86 -25.06
CA LEU A 293 -1.43 -28.47 -23.64
C LEU A 293 -1.40 -29.71 -22.71
N ASP A 294 -2.32 -30.65 -22.95
CA ASP A 294 -2.40 -31.84 -22.08
C ASP A 294 -1.13 -32.71 -22.18
N LYS A 295 -0.59 -32.85 -23.38
CA LYS A 295 0.65 -33.63 -23.59
C LYS A 295 1.81 -33.03 -22.80
N VAL A 296 2.02 -31.71 -22.92
CA VAL A 296 3.10 -31.00 -22.21
C VAL A 296 2.87 -31.08 -20.70
N TYR A 297 1.63 -30.82 -20.26
CA TYR A 297 1.28 -30.87 -18.85
C TYR A 297 1.54 -32.25 -18.24
N GLN A 298 1.07 -33.32 -18.91
CA GLN A 298 1.26 -34.70 -18.39
C GLN A 298 2.73 -35.13 -18.38
N ALA A 299 3.52 -34.69 -19.36
CA ALA A 299 4.94 -35.00 -19.39
C ALA A 299 5.68 -34.33 -18.20
N LEU A 300 5.35 -33.06 -17.91
CA LEU A 300 6.05 -32.30 -16.86
C LEU A 300 5.53 -32.62 -15.46
N LYS A 301 4.20 -32.87 -15.34
CA LYS A 301 3.56 -33.16 -14.04
C LYS A 301 4.11 -34.49 -13.50
N GLY A 302 4.81 -34.42 -12.38
CA GLY A 302 5.45 -35.60 -11.81
C GLY A 302 6.77 -35.98 -12.47
N GLY A 303 7.26 -35.17 -13.41
CA GLY A 303 8.54 -35.40 -14.07
C GLY A 303 9.76 -35.19 -13.17
N HIS A 304 9.58 -34.43 -12.09
CA HIS A 304 10.62 -34.24 -11.09
C HIS A 304 9.96 -33.98 -9.73
N PRO A 305 10.45 -34.56 -8.65
CA PRO A 305 9.77 -34.44 -7.33
C PRO A 305 9.70 -33.02 -6.77
N ASN A 306 10.60 -32.13 -7.19
CA ASN A 306 10.66 -30.75 -6.72
C ASN A 306 10.16 -29.76 -7.78
N LEU A 307 9.39 -30.23 -8.77
CA LEU A 307 8.81 -29.39 -9.82
C LEU A 307 7.29 -29.38 -9.69
N HIS A 308 6.72 -28.20 -9.54
CA HIS A 308 5.27 -27.97 -9.52
C HIS A 308 4.83 -27.43 -10.88
N VAL A 309 3.78 -28.04 -11.44
CA VAL A 309 3.30 -27.71 -12.78
C VAL A 309 1.81 -27.45 -12.71
N TYR A 310 1.40 -26.29 -13.18
CA TYR A 310 0.01 -25.87 -13.16
C TYR A 310 -0.45 -25.36 -14.51
N LYS A 311 -1.59 -25.84 -14.97
CA LYS A 311 -2.34 -25.10 -15.96
C LYS A 311 -2.80 -23.80 -15.30
N LYS A 312 -2.93 -22.74 -16.06
CA LYS A 312 -3.29 -21.42 -15.55
C LYS A 312 -4.51 -21.46 -14.63
N GLU A 313 -5.56 -22.15 -15.09
CA GLU A 313 -6.82 -22.28 -14.37
C GLU A 313 -6.74 -23.09 -13.08
N ASP A 314 -5.69 -23.89 -12.92
CA ASP A 314 -5.48 -24.75 -11.75
C ASP A 314 -4.55 -24.13 -10.73
N MET A 315 -4.03 -22.91 -10.98
CA MET A 315 -3.13 -22.23 -10.02
C MET A 315 -3.83 -22.07 -8.66
N PRO A 316 -3.14 -22.38 -7.56
CA PRO A 316 -3.74 -22.18 -6.23
C PRO A 316 -4.24 -20.74 -6.05
N ALA A 317 -5.50 -20.60 -5.64
CA ALA A 317 -6.16 -19.29 -5.53
C ALA A 317 -5.39 -18.31 -4.63
N ARG A 318 -4.74 -18.81 -3.57
CA ARG A 318 -3.97 -17.97 -2.62
C ARG A 318 -2.79 -17.25 -3.27
N LEU A 319 -2.30 -17.75 -4.43
CA LEU A 319 -1.16 -17.15 -5.12
C LEU A 319 -1.55 -15.95 -5.96
N HIS A 320 -2.86 -15.77 -6.25
CA HIS A 320 -3.36 -14.66 -7.07
C HIS A 320 -2.54 -14.49 -8.36
N TYR A 321 -2.34 -15.62 -9.08
CA TYR A 321 -1.50 -15.65 -10.26
C TYR A 321 -2.13 -16.54 -11.36
N SER A 322 -3.35 -16.18 -11.77
CA SER A 322 -4.10 -16.95 -12.77
C SER A 322 -4.90 -16.09 -13.74
N LYS A 323 -5.40 -14.94 -13.33
CA LYS A 323 -6.41 -14.21 -14.12
C LYS A 323 -5.85 -13.45 -15.32
N HIS A 324 -4.63 -12.94 -15.23
CA HIS A 324 -4.10 -12.08 -16.29
C HIS A 324 -3.88 -12.87 -17.60
N PRO A 325 -4.28 -12.33 -18.76
CA PRO A 325 -4.19 -13.09 -20.03
C PRO A 325 -2.77 -13.49 -20.44
N ARG A 326 -1.75 -12.74 -20.04
CA ARG A 326 -0.35 -13.07 -20.35
C ARG A 326 0.25 -14.16 -19.46
N ILE A 327 -0.42 -14.58 -18.38
CA ILE A 327 0.04 -15.70 -17.56
C ILE A 327 -0.19 -17.01 -18.35
N LEU A 328 0.83 -17.83 -18.45
CA LEU A 328 0.85 -19.09 -19.19
C LEU A 328 0.94 -20.25 -18.20
N UNK A 329 1.41 -21.52 -18.33
CA UNK A 329 1.55 -22.34 -17.75
C UNK A 329 2.39 -22.13 -17.13
N VAL A 330 2.35 -22.40 -15.90
CA VAL A 330 3.26 -21.97 -14.83
C VAL A 330 3.97 -23.18 -14.25
N LEU A 331 5.29 -23.09 -14.18
CA LEU A 331 6.14 -24.05 -13.48
C LEU A 331 6.87 -23.32 -12.36
N PHE A 332 6.99 -23.96 -11.19
CA PHE A 332 7.88 -23.46 -10.16
C PHE A 332 8.51 -24.60 -9.38
N ALA A 333 9.71 -24.33 -8.87
CA ALA A 333 10.51 -25.31 -8.15
C ALA A 333 10.40 -25.13 -6.64
N ASP A 334 10.66 -26.17 -5.88
CA ASP A 334 10.83 -26.09 -4.43
C ASP A 334 12.10 -25.28 -4.08
N PRO A 335 12.14 -24.65 -2.89
CA PRO A 335 13.32 -23.90 -2.46
C PRO A 335 14.61 -24.70 -2.58
N GLY A 336 15.62 -24.08 -3.16
CA GLY A 336 16.92 -24.70 -3.39
C GLY A 336 17.08 -25.28 -4.79
N TYR A 337 16.03 -25.29 -5.60
CA TYR A 337 16.07 -25.77 -6.99
C TYR A 337 15.81 -24.62 -7.96
N VAL A 338 16.37 -24.70 -9.17
CA VAL A 338 16.08 -23.79 -10.28
C VAL A 338 15.68 -24.59 -11.51
N ILE A 339 15.00 -23.96 -12.46
CA ILE A 339 14.49 -24.61 -13.67
C ILE A 339 15.26 -24.11 -14.88
N ASN A 340 15.88 -25.05 -15.62
CA ASN A 340 16.57 -24.75 -16.86
C ASN A 340 15.95 -25.52 -18.02
N GLY A 341 16.08 -24.94 -19.20
CA GLY A 341 15.48 -25.51 -20.39
C GLY A 341 16.24 -26.69 -20.99
N PHE A 342 17.50 -26.51 -21.28
CA PHE A 342 18.27 -27.45 -22.12
C PHE A 342 19.40 -28.14 -21.39
N TYR A 343 20.10 -27.44 -20.50
CA TYR A 343 21.26 -27.94 -19.79
C TYR A 343 21.57 -27.06 -18.58
N PRO A 344 22.30 -27.54 -17.60
CA PRO A 344 22.66 -26.72 -16.45
C PRO A 344 23.49 -25.50 -16.87
N ILE A 345 22.99 -24.30 -16.48
CA ILE A 345 23.65 -23.03 -16.81
C ILE A 345 23.73 -22.07 -15.63
N GLN A 346 23.16 -22.45 -14.49
CA GLN A 346 23.00 -21.50 -13.37
C GLN A 346 24.32 -21.23 -12.68
N THR A 347 24.67 -19.96 -12.56
CA THR A 347 25.87 -19.49 -11.86
C THR A 347 25.54 -18.81 -10.54
N ASN A 348 24.27 -18.43 -10.31
CA ASN A 348 23.84 -17.80 -9.06
C ASN A 348 23.95 -18.78 -7.90
N LYS A 349 24.27 -18.26 -6.72
CA LYS A 349 24.32 -19.04 -5.48
C LYS A 349 23.07 -18.83 -4.62
N GLY A 350 22.34 -17.75 -4.88
CA GLY A 350 21.05 -17.47 -4.29
C GLY A 350 20.02 -17.14 -5.35
N GLU A 351 18.76 -17.43 -5.07
CA GLU A 351 17.64 -17.16 -5.97
C GLU A 351 16.38 -16.80 -5.17
N HIS A 352 15.46 -16.14 -5.85
CA HIS A 352 14.11 -15.83 -5.37
C HIS A 352 13.10 -16.13 -6.50
N GLY A 353 11.82 -15.90 -6.27
CA GLY A 353 10.80 -16.30 -7.25
C GLY A 353 10.06 -17.58 -6.86
N TYR A 354 10.26 -18.05 -5.63
CA TYR A 354 9.58 -19.22 -5.08
C TYR A 354 8.18 -18.85 -4.55
N ASP A 355 7.46 -19.87 -4.10
CA ASP A 355 6.17 -19.71 -3.43
C ASP A 355 6.29 -18.67 -2.31
N ASN A 356 5.33 -17.75 -2.22
CA ASN A 356 5.38 -16.65 -1.25
C ASN A 356 5.13 -17.09 0.21
N GLU A 357 4.77 -18.36 0.45
CA GLU A 357 4.72 -18.93 1.80
C GLU A 357 6.13 -19.28 2.33
N VAL A 358 7.12 -19.43 1.45
CA VAL A 358 8.50 -19.71 1.84
C VAL A 358 9.05 -18.53 2.65
N MET A 359 9.53 -18.81 3.87
CA MET A 359 10.03 -17.75 4.76
C MET A 359 11.20 -16.97 4.16
N ASP A 360 12.06 -17.65 3.40
CA ASP A 360 13.21 -17.00 2.73
C ASP A 360 12.78 -15.95 1.70
N MET A 361 11.51 -15.97 1.25
CA MET A 361 10.98 -14.98 0.30
C MET A 361 10.41 -13.74 0.98
N LYS A 362 10.28 -13.76 2.31
CA LYS A 362 9.63 -12.65 3.05
C LYS A 362 10.58 -11.46 3.20
N PRO A 363 10.19 -10.25 2.80
CA PRO A 363 11.00 -9.05 3.04
C PRO A 363 10.81 -8.48 4.44
N PHE A 364 11.75 -7.61 4.81
CA PHE A 364 11.69 -6.83 6.06
C PHE A 364 10.79 -5.59 5.88
N PHE A 365 10.46 -4.93 7.01
CA PHE A 365 9.73 -3.65 6.98
C PHE A 365 10.07 -2.83 8.22
N ARG A 366 10.38 -1.55 7.99
CA ARG A 366 10.58 -0.53 9.02
C ARG A 366 9.87 0.75 8.61
N ALA A 367 9.29 1.47 9.56
CA ALA A 367 8.69 2.78 9.28
C ALA A 367 8.92 3.71 10.47
N VAL A 368 9.21 4.98 10.18
CA VAL A 368 9.42 6.00 11.21
C VAL A 368 8.97 7.35 10.68
N GLY A 369 8.54 8.22 11.58
CA GLY A 369 8.14 9.58 11.22
C GLY A 369 7.01 10.08 12.09
N PRO A 370 6.59 11.33 11.85
CA PRO A 370 5.61 11.99 12.71
C PRO A 370 4.26 11.29 12.82
N ASP A 371 3.88 10.45 11.86
CA ASP A 371 2.59 9.76 11.90
C ASP A 371 2.67 8.35 12.48
N PHE A 372 3.88 7.82 12.73
CA PHE A 372 4.07 6.43 13.19
C PHE A 372 4.27 6.35 14.71
N HIS A 373 3.77 5.29 15.32
CA HIS A 373 4.09 4.94 16.71
C HIS A 373 5.60 4.68 16.86
N SER A 374 6.12 4.90 18.06
CA SER A 374 7.51 4.54 18.44
C SER A 374 7.52 3.18 19.12
N ASN A 375 8.62 2.46 18.92
CA ASN A 375 8.91 1.19 19.59
C ASN A 375 7.75 0.17 19.43
N LEU A 376 7.22 0.07 18.23
CA LEU A 376 6.07 -0.82 17.95
C LEU A 376 6.47 -1.98 17.05
N LEU A 377 6.38 -3.19 17.60
CA LEU A 377 6.54 -4.41 16.81
C LEU A 377 5.16 -4.88 16.36
N VAL A 378 4.97 -5.06 15.04
CA VAL A 378 3.69 -5.51 14.49
C VAL A 378 3.84 -6.91 13.88
N GLY A 379 2.72 -7.62 13.82
CA GLY A 379 2.64 -8.92 13.16
C GLY A 379 2.85 -8.82 11.66
N PRO A 380 2.92 -9.96 10.97
CA PRO A 380 3.11 -9.94 9.51
C PRO A 380 1.86 -9.46 8.78
N PHE A 381 2.08 -8.87 7.60
CA PHE A 381 1.02 -8.44 6.70
C PHE A 381 1.49 -8.62 5.25
N GLU A 382 0.57 -8.49 4.29
CA GLU A 382 0.90 -8.63 2.87
C GLU A 382 1.30 -7.30 2.25
N THR A 383 2.19 -7.35 1.26
CA THR A 383 2.71 -6.18 0.53
C THR A 383 1.60 -5.29 -0.04
N VAL A 384 0.48 -5.86 -0.49
CA VAL A 384 -0.66 -5.09 -1.04
C VAL A 384 -1.18 -4.03 -0.04
N ASN A 385 -0.96 -4.22 1.27
CA ASN A 385 -1.44 -3.32 2.32
C ASN A 385 -0.57 -2.08 2.50
N VAL A 386 0.62 -2.04 1.91
CA VAL A 386 1.50 -0.85 1.97
C VAL A 386 0.91 0.30 1.14
N TYR A 387 0.25 -0.01 0.03
CA TYR A 387 -0.33 1.01 -0.85
C TYR A 387 -1.42 1.84 -0.13
N PRO A 388 -2.47 1.23 0.47
CA PRO A 388 -3.45 2.05 1.20
C PRO A 388 -2.84 2.77 2.41
N LEU A 389 -1.81 2.23 3.06
CA LEU A 389 -1.07 2.93 4.12
C LEU A 389 -0.42 4.21 3.56
N MET A 390 0.27 4.11 2.42
CA MET A 390 0.90 5.27 1.79
C MET A 390 -0.13 6.30 1.34
N CYS A 391 -1.25 5.86 0.76
CA CYS A 391 -2.32 6.77 0.36
C CYS A 391 -2.88 7.53 1.56
N HIS A 392 -3.08 6.85 2.68
CA HIS A 392 -3.53 7.49 3.93
C HIS A 392 -2.53 8.54 4.42
N LEU A 393 -1.23 8.18 4.48
CA LEU A 393 -0.17 9.11 4.92
C LEU A 393 -0.10 10.36 4.03
N LEU A 394 -0.31 10.18 2.73
CA LEU A 394 -0.31 11.28 1.75
C LEU A 394 -1.64 12.03 1.69
N GLY A 395 -2.68 11.51 2.35
CA GLY A 395 -4.02 12.09 2.32
C GLY A 395 -4.65 12.07 0.93
N ILE A 396 -4.36 11.05 0.14
CA ILE A 396 -4.93 10.89 -1.20
C ILE A 396 -5.92 9.74 -1.23
N LYS A 397 -6.89 9.84 -2.12
CA LYS A 397 -7.85 8.76 -2.38
C LYS A 397 -7.16 7.66 -3.17
N PRO A 398 -7.15 6.42 -2.66
CA PRO A 398 -6.51 5.32 -3.40
C PRO A 398 -7.30 4.92 -4.65
N GLU A 399 -6.60 4.39 -5.64
CA GLU A 399 -7.20 3.67 -6.75
C GLU A 399 -7.79 2.33 -6.25
N ILE A 400 -8.56 1.65 -7.11
CA ILE A 400 -9.01 0.29 -6.83
C ILE A 400 -7.78 -0.59 -6.53
N ASN A 401 -7.77 -1.23 -5.37
CA ASN A 401 -6.63 -2.04 -4.96
C ASN A 401 -7.11 -3.26 -4.16
N ASP A 402 -6.19 -4.17 -3.89
CA ASP A 402 -6.48 -5.44 -3.19
C ASP A 402 -6.06 -5.39 -1.72
N GLY A 403 -5.49 -4.27 -1.27
CA GLY A 403 -5.07 -4.06 0.11
C GLY A 403 -6.17 -3.45 0.98
N SER A 404 -5.89 -3.38 2.27
CA SER A 404 -6.76 -2.72 3.25
C SER A 404 -5.92 -1.95 4.27
N LEU A 405 -6.30 -0.70 4.52
CA LEU A 405 -5.66 0.11 5.56
C LEU A 405 -5.85 -0.53 6.95
N ASP A 406 -6.90 -1.29 7.17
CA ASP A 406 -7.16 -1.93 8.47
C ASP A 406 -6.02 -2.87 8.90
N ASN A 407 -5.29 -3.43 7.93
CA ASN A 407 -4.16 -4.32 8.21
C ASN A 407 -2.91 -3.57 8.69
N THR A 408 -2.83 -2.25 8.50
CA THR A 408 -1.66 -1.44 8.83
C THR A 408 -1.98 -0.19 9.67
N ARG A 409 -3.25 0.18 9.80
CA ARG A 409 -3.71 1.38 10.51
C ARG A 409 -3.16 1.47 11.95
N HIS A 410 -3.00 0.34 12.62
CA HIS A 410 -2.50 0.28 14.00
C HIS A 410 -1.04 0.71 14.16
N MET A 411 -0.32 0.91 13.06
CA MET A 411 1.04 1.48 13.06
C MET A 411 1.02 3.00 13.29
N LEU A 412 -0.14 3.64 13.11
CA LEU A 412 -0.26 5.10 13.09
C LEU A 412 -0.72 5.66 14.45
N ILE A 413 -0.16 6.81 14.84
CA ILE A 413 -0.46 7.48 16.11
C ILE A 413 -1.94 7.86 16.22
N SER A 414 -2.53 8.38 15.14
CA SER A 414 -3.96 8.69 15.10
C SER A 414 -4.69 7.61 14.32
N ASN A 415 -5.67 7.00 14.97
CA ASN A 415 -6.62 6.11 14.29
C ASN A 415 -7.61 6.93 13.45
N GLY A 416 -7.19 8.11 13.01
CA GLY A 416 -8.04 9.11 12.36
C GLY A 416 -8.83 8.53 11.20
N GLU A 417 -10.15 8.67 11.31
CA GLU A 417 -11.02 8.61 10.16
C GLU A 417 -10.50 9.62 9.14
N PRO A 418 -10.49 9.30 7.86
CA PRO A 418 -10.15 10.30 6.85
C PRO A 418 -11.01 11.55 7.10
N CYS A 419 -10.43 12.71 7.06
CA CYS A 419 -11.20 13.94 7.04
C CYS A 419 -12.04 13.92 5.76
N ASP A 420 -13.22 13.33 5.84
CA ASP A 420 -14.16 13.38 4.75
C ASP A 420 -14.75 14.80 4.75
N SER A 421 -14.35 15.58 3.75
CA SER A 421 -14.86 16.94 3.59
C SER A 421 -16.38 17.01 3.39
N GLY A 422 -17.04 15.85 3.28
CA GLY A 422 -18.49 15.76 3.23
C GLY A 422 -19.16 15.84 4.61
N ASP A 423 -18.53 15.32 5.66
CA ASP A 423 -19.19 15.23 6.99
C ASP A 423 -19.18 16.55 7.79
N VAL A 424 -18.25 17.46 7.49
CA VAL A 424 -18.18 18.75 8.18
C VAL A 424 -19.40 19.64 7.84
N ALA A 425 -19.89 19.56 6.61
CA ALA A 425 -21.08 20.30 6.18
C ALA A 425 -22.35 19.73 6.81
N GLU A 426 -22.44 18.41 6.95
CA GLU A 426 -23.64 17.75 7.47
C GLU A 426 -23.76 17.88 9.00
N SER A 427 -22.67 17.74 9.76
CA SER A 427 -22.68 17.93 11.21
C SER A 427 -22.91 19.39 11.59
N SER A 428 -22.39 20.34 10.83
CA SER A 428 -22.61 21.76 11.06
C SER A 428 -24.08 22.15 10.78
N LEU A 429 -24.68 21.63 9.72
CA LEU A 429 -26.09 21.81 9.42
C LEU A 429 -26.99 21.19 10.49
N GLN A 430 -26.67 20.01 10.99
CA GLN A 430 -27.42 19.34 12.05
C GLN A 430 -27.40 20.16 13.35
N ASN A 431 -26.28 20.72 13.73
CA ASN A 431 -26.14 21.57 14.90
C ASN A 431 -26.90 22.90 14.75
N VAL A 432 -26.93 23.47 13.55
CA VAL A 432 -27.75 24.66 13.26
C VAL A 432 -29.24 24.34 13.35
N PHE A 433 -29.70 23.19 12.86
CA PHE A 433 -31.11 22.79 12.98
C PHE A 433 -31.51 22.52 14.43
N ILE A 434 -30.67 21.91 15.24
CA ILE A 434 -30.92 21.70 16.68
C ILE A 434 -31.00 23.05 17.39
N GLY A 435 -30.13 23.98 17.09
CA GLY A 435 -30.15 25.33 17.64
C GLY A 435 -31.44 26.10 17.30
N LEU A 436 -31.87 26.05 16.04
CA LEU A 436 -33.11 26.69 15.58
C LEU A 436 -34.36 26.08 16.22
N ALA A 437 -34.38 24.75 16.39
CA ALA A 437 -35.47 24.04 17.04
C ALA A 437 -35.59 24.44 18.53
N ALA A 438 -34.49 24.61 19.23
CA ALA A 438 -34.43 25.03 20.63
C ALA A 438 -34.95 26.46 20.79
N VAL A 439 -34.58 27.37 19.89
CA VAL A 439 -35.05 28.77 19.90
C VAL A 439 -36.56 28.82 19.62
N ALA A 440 -37.05 28.05 18.66
CA ALA A 440 -38.50 27.98 18.35
C ALA A 440 -39.29 27.44 19.53
N GLY A 441 -38.75 26.40 20.21
CA GLY A 441 -39.38 25.87 21.44
C GLY A 441 -39.47 26.89 22.56
N LEU A 442 -38.41 27.69 22.75
CA LEU A 442 -38.39 28.74 23.75
C LEU A 442 -39.41 29.84 23.45
N LEU A 443 -39.54 30.26 22.19
CA LEU A 443 -40.50 31.26 21.76
C LEU A 443 -41.95 30.78 21.97
N LEU A 444 -42.22 29.51 21.71
CA LEU A 444 -43.54 28.89 21.98
C LEU A 444 -43.84 28.90 23.47
N LEU A 445 -42.92 28.56 24.33
CA LEU A 445 -43.08 28.58 25.78
C LEU A 445 -43.39 30.00 26.28
N VAL A 446 -42.64 31.00 25.79
CA VAL A 446 -42.87 32.40 26.14
C VAL A 446 -44.27 32.83 25.68
N SER A 447 -44.69 32.43 24.49
CA SER A 447 -46.04 32.74 23.97
C SER A 447 -47.15 32.15 24.85
N VAL A 448 -46.98 30.89 25.29
CA VAL A 448 -47.94 30.22 26.17
C VAL A 448 -48.00 30.93 27.54
N VAL A 449 -46.87 31.32 28.11
CA VAL A 449 -46.81 32.02 29.40
C VAL A 449 -47.48 33.38 29.28
N VAL A 450 -47.20 34.15 28.21
CA VAL A 450 -47.80 35.47 27.97
C VAL A 450 -49.33 35.34 27.79
N THR A 451 -49.76 34.35 27.03
CA THR A 451 -51.22 34.13 26.79
C THR A 451 -51.90 33.72 28.07
N SER A 452 -51.33 32.82 28.86
CA SER A 452 -51.90 32.41 30.16
C SER A 452 -51.93 33.55 31.13
N TYR A 453 -50.91 34.40 31.18
CA TYR A 453 -50.88 35.61 32.02
C TYR A 453 -51.96 36.59 31.58
N ASN A 454 -52.13 36.80 30.29
CA ASN A 454 -53.19 37.72 29.79
C ASN A 454 -54.62 37.18 30.09
N MET A 455 -54.83 35.88 29.99
CA MET A 455 -56.05 35.20 30.35
C MET A 455 -56.34 35.36 31.86
N TYR A 456 -55.33 35.14 32.71
CA TYR A 456 -55.44 35.35 34.16
C TYR A 456 -55.77 36.78 34.48
N LYS A 457 -55.13 37.75 33.84
CA LYS A 457 -55.38 39.18 34.01
C LYS A 457 -56.81 39.55 33.57
N ARG A 458 -57.33 39.01 32.46
CA ARG A 458 -58.70 39.22 32.01
C ARG A 458 -59.71 38.64 32.98
N ARG A 459 -59.50 37.50 33.62
CA ARG A 459 -60.38 36.91 34.65
C ARG A 459 -60.42 37.74 35.94
N LYS A 460 -59.33 38.45 36.26
CA LYS A 460 -59.25 39.28 37.45
C LYS A 460 -59.95 40.66 37.28
N ILE A 461 -60.07 41.14 36.05
CA ILE A 461 -60.66 42.44 35.73
C ILE A 461 -62.17 42.33 35.53
N ASN A 462 -62.77 41.15 35.27
CA ASN A 462 -64.23 41.02 35.07
C ASN A 462 -64.79 39.84 35.89
N PRO A 463 -65.11 40.11 37.23
CA PRO A 463 -65.67 39.06 38.07
C PRO A 463 -67.16 39.19 38.19
N LYS A 464 -68.00 39.12 37.14
CA LYS A 464 -69.46 38.90 37.28
C LYS A 464 -70.12 38.62 35.94
N VAL A 465 -70.51 37.36 35.68
CA VAL A 465 -71.90 37.01 35.30
C VAL A 465 -72.14 35.64 35.89
N LYS A 466 -73.09 35.56 36.81
CA LYS A 466 -73.62 34.33 37.35
C LYS A 466 -74.57 33.70 36.34
N ASP A 467 -74.42 32.46 36.21
CA ASP A 467 -75.26 31.45 35.65
C ASP A 467 -76.70 31.48 36.10
N THR A 468 -77.64 31.38 35.18
CA THR A 468 -78.98 30.83 35.47
C THR A 468 -79.36 29.95 34.29
N GLY A 469 -79.59 28.71 34.64
CA GLY A 469 -79.86 27.61 33.72
C GLY A 469 -81.14 27.77 32.93
N ASP A 470 -81.26 26.91 31.98
CA ASP A 470 -82.40 26.01 31.89
C ASP A 470 -82.12 24.95 30.83
N GLU A 471 -82.50 23.74 31.20
CA GLU A 471 -82.58 22.54 30.41
C GLU A 471 -83.61 22.75 29.29
N ASP A 472 -83.40 22.14 28.16
CA ASP A 472 -84.42 21.25 27.59
C ASP A 472 -83.93 20.49 26.39
N GLU A 473 -84.31 19.24 26.39
CA GLU A 473 -84.25 18.14 25.45
C GLU A 473 -84.45 18.50 23.97
N ILE A 474 -83.94 17.72 23.07
CA ILE A 474 -84.64 16.70 22.21
C ILE A 474 -83.76 16.13 21.11
N LYS A 475 -83.63 14.82 21.16
CA LYS A 475 -83.58 13.72 20.19
C LYS A 475 -83.24 13.96 18.72
N ALA A 476 -82.29 13.10 18.33
CA ALA A 476 -82.30 12.16 17.24
C ALA A 476 -82.43 12.69 15.78
N ASP A 477 -81.67 12.29 14.87
CA ASP A 477 -81.77 11.01 14.14
C ASP A 477 -80.62 10.80 13.17
N SER A 478 -80.46 9.51 12.84
CA SER A 478 -79.51 8.81 12.02
C SER A 478 -79.48 9.22 10.55
N LYS A 479 -78.41 8.98 9.92
CA LYS A 479 -78.17 8.09 8.73
C LYS A 479 -76.98 8.57 7.90
N GLN A 480 -75.93 7.77 7.82
CA GLN A 480 -75.55 6.93 6.71
C GLN A 480 -75.42 7.63 5.34
N THR A 481 -74.26 7.65 4.75
CA THR A 481 -73.72 6.74 3.71
C THR A 481 -72.46 7.32 3.07
N SER A 482 -71.52 6.47 3.02
CA SER A 482 -70.62 6.02 1.98
C SER A 482 -70.39 6.88 0.71
N PHE A 483 -69.13 7.19 0.44
CA PHE A 483 -68.33 6.72 -0.71
C PHE A 483 -66.90 7.09 -0.46
#